data_fdc36487926dba050334e7003e7aac99
#
_entry.id   fdc36487926dba050334e7003e7aac99
#
_cell.length_a   1.000
_cell.length_b   1.000
_cell.length_c   1.000
_cell.angle_alpha   90.00
_cell.angle_beta   90.00
_cell.angle_gamma   90.00
#
_symmetry.space_group_name_H-M   'P 1'
#
loop_
_entity.id
_entity.type
_entity.pdbx_description
1 polymer ?
#
loop_
_entity_poly.entity_id
_entity_poly.type
_entity_poly.pdbx_seq_one_letter_code
_entity_poly.pdbx_strand_id
1 'polypeptide(L)'
;MNDTSNTIKELEFSLLKPEVRSSKKALNSLLADDFVEFGASGNKYTKADILERLPNTNEKVEYVVSDFSVEILSDNVVVATFKTEKTTDGKQKVVSQRSSHWRKTDSGWQMFLHEATPIG
;
A
#
# COMPACT_ATOMS: atom_id res chain seq x y z
N MET A 1 10.68 -20.61 -1.54
CA MET A 1 9.98 -20.09 -0.66
C MET A 1 10.60 -19.05 0.01
N ASN A 2 9.98 -18.14 0.23
CA ASN A 2 10.65 -16.99 0.62
C ASN A 2 9.89 -16.31 1.72
N ASP A 3 10.47 -16.32 2.91
CA ASP A 3 9.85 -15.69 4.06
C ASP A 3 9.66 -14.20 3.84
N THR A 4 10.58 -13.58 3.09
CA THR A 4 10.46 -12.15 2.76
C THR A 4 9.20 -11.90 1.94
N SER A 5 8.93 -12.72 0.93
CA SER A 5 7.72 -12.57 0.11
C SER A 5 6.46 -12.68 0.95
N ASN A 6 6.41 -13.63 1.88
CA ASN A 6 5.26 -13.81 2.76
C ASN A 6 5.09 -12.63 3.70
N THR A 7 6.21 -12.12 4.24
CA THR A 7 6.19 -10.96 5.14
C THR A 7 5.63 -9.74 4.41
N ILE A 8 6.12 -9.47 3.21
CA ILE A 8 5.68 -8.32 2.41
C ILE A 8 4.20 -8.47 2.05
N LYS A 9 3.77 -9.67 1.69
CA LYS A 9 2.36 -9.91 1.37
C LYS A 9 1.46 -9.60 2.57
N GLU A 10 1.86 -10.03 3.77
CA GLU A 10 1.11 -9.74 4.98
C GLU A 10 1.05 -8.23 5.25
N LEU A 11 2.16 -7.52 5.06
CA LEU A 11 2.21 -6.09 5.28
C LEU A 11 1.34 -5.34 4.27
N GLU A 12 1.40 -5.72 3.00
CA GLU A 12 0.55 -5.10 1.98
C GLU A 12 -0.93 -5.31 2.29
N PHE A 13 -1.30 -6.53 2.66
CA PHE A 13 -2.70 -6.83 2.96
C PHE A 13 -3.15 -6.09 4.22
N SER A 14 -2.27 -5.90 5.20
CA SER A 14 -2.63 -5.16 6.42
C SER A 14 -2.99 -3.72 6.09
N LEU A 15 -2.30 -3.10 5.13
CA LEU A 15 -2.57 -1.72 4.73
C LEU A 15 -3.94 -1.55 4.06
N LEU A 16 -4.57 -2.64 3.65
CA LEU A 16 -5.91 -2.59 3.05
C LEU A 16 -7.03 -2.77 4.08
N LYS A 17 -6.67 -3.13 5.31
CA LYS A 17 -7.66 -3.37 6.38
C LYS A 17 -8.15 -2.05 6.96
N PRO A 18 -9.46 -1.91 7.19
CA PRO A 18 -10.01 -0.66 7.75
C PRO A 18 -9.37 -0.28 9.09
N GLU A 19 -9.10 -1.26 9.96
CA GLU A 19 -8.52 -0.98 11.26
C GLU A 19 -7.10 -0.40 11.17
N VAL A 20 -6.34 -0.76 10.13
CA VAL A 20 -5.01 -0.19 9.90
C VAL A 20 -5.13 1.18 9.25
N ARG A 21 -6.01 1.31 8.26
CA ARG A 21 -6.19 2.57 7.53
C ARG A 21 -6.73 3.68 8.45
N SER A 22 -7.45 3.32 9.49
CA SER A 22 -7.96 4.29 10.46
C SER A 22 -7.02 4.55 11.63
N SER A 23 -5.86 3.87 11.66
CA SER A 23 -4.90 4.00 12.73
C SER A 23 -3.69 4.81 12.28
N LYS A 24 -3.58 6.04 12.74
CA LYS A 24 -2.43 6.89 12.44
C LYS A 24 -1.13 6.24 12.93
N LYS A 25 -1.17 5.60 14.08
CA LYS A 25 0.00 4.94 14.67
C LYS A 25 0.48 3.79 13.79
N ALA A 26 -0.45 2.94 13.31
CA ALA A 26 -0.09 1.82 12.45
C ALA A 26 0.47 2.30 11.12
N LEU A 27 -0.16 3.30 10.51
CA LEU A 27 0.32 3.86 9.25
C LEU A 27 1.69 4.49 9.42
N ASN A 28 1.92 5.19 10.54
CA ASN A 28 3.20 5.83 10.79
C ASN A 28 4.34 4.82 10.85
N SER A 29 4.10 3.63 11.42
CA SER A 29 5.15 2.62 11.52
C SER A 29 5.38 1.86 10.21
N LEU A 30 4.37 1.78 9.34
CA LEU A 30 4.48 1.06 8.06
C LEU A 30 5.03 1.91 6.92
N LEU A 31 4.93 3.23 7.02
CA LEU A 31 5.39 4.13 5.97
C LEU A 31 6.73 4.76 6.36
N ALA A 32 7.68 4.75 5.41
CA ALA A 32 8.97 5.40 5.62
C ALA A 32 8.80 6.92 5.67
N ASP A 33 9.73 7.61 6.33
CA ASP A 33 9.64 9.08 6.43
C ASP A 33 9.66 9.76 5.08
N ASP A 34 10.35 9.16 4.10
CA ASP A 34 10.42 9.70 2.75
C ASP A 34 9.39 9.11 1.80
N PHE A 35 8.35 8.49 2.35
CA PHE A 35 7.30 7.84 1.56
C PHE A 35 6.65 8.81 0.57
N VAL A 36 6.42 8.31 -0.65
CA VAL A 36 5.70 9.04 -1.69
C VAL A 36 4.72 8.08 -2.35
N GLU A 37 3.51 8.55 -2.61
CA GLU A 37 2.50 7.80 -3.33
C GLU A 37 2.06 8.58 -4.57
N PHE A 38 2.04 7.88 -5.71
CA PHE A 38 1.41 8.41 -6.93
C PHE A 38 0.10 7.66 -7.11
N GLY A 39 -0.99 8.35 -6.82
CA GLY A 39 -2.32 7.74 -6.84
C GLY A 39 -2.86 7.56 -8.25
N ALA A 40 -3.94 6.78 -8.35
CA ALA A 40 -4.60 6.50 -9.63
C ALA A 40 -5.11 7.76 -10.32
N SER A 41 -5.35 8.82 -9.56
CA SER A 41 -5.78 10.11 -10.11
C SER A 41 -4.63 10.93 -10.68
N GLY A 42 -3.39 10.47 -10.53
CA GLY A 42 -2.21 11.21 -10.96
C GLY A 42 -1.65 12.17 -9.92
N ASN A 43 -2.27 12.25 -8.76
CA ASN A 43 -1.80 13.12 -7.68
C ASN A 43 -0.68 12.47 -6.89
N LYS A 44 0.20 13.31 -6.35
CA LYS A 44 1.31 12.87 -5.52
C LYS A 44 0.99 13.17 -4.05
N TYR A 45 1.24 12.18 -3.19
CA TYR A 45 1.01 12.31 -1.76
C TYR A 45 2.27 11.93 -0.98
N THR A 46 2.53 12.67 0.10
CA THR A 46 3.62 12.36 1.03
C THR A 46 3.09 11.55 2.20
N LYS A 47 4.00 11.07 3.06
CA LYS A 47 3.60 10.38 4.28
C LYS A 47 2.68 11.26 5.13
N ALA A 48 3.01 12.54 5.27
CA ALA A 48 2.19 13.48 6.06
C ALA A 48 0.77 13.56 5.49
N ASP A 49 0.64 13.60 4.17
CA ASP A 49 -0.66 13.64 3.51
C ASP A 49 -1.48 12.40 3.84
N ILE A 50 -0.85 11.23 3.81
CA ILE A 50 -1.54 9.95 4.08
C ILE A 50 -1.97 9.89 5.55
N LEU A 51 -1.09 10.28 6.48
CA LEU A 51 -1.40 10.25 7.90
C LEU A 51 -2.55 11.19 8.27
N GLU A 52 -2.71 12.27 7.50
CA GLU A 52 -3.80 13.20 7.72
C GLU A 52 -5.11 12.72 7.10
N ARG A 53 -5.04 12.13 5.90
CA ARG A 53 -6.25 11.76 5.14
C ARG A 53 -6.87 10.44 5.56
N LEU A 54 -6.09 9.37 5.59
CA LEU A 54 -6.66 8.03 5.73
C LEU A 54 -7.40 7.82 7.05
N PRO A 55 -6.83 8.20 8.21
CA PRO A 55 -7.54 7.97 9.46
C PRO A 55 -8.83 8.78 9.60
N ASN A 56 -8.99 9.82 8.80
CA ASN A 56 -10.12 10.73 8.92
C ASN A 56 -11.20 10.50 7.86
N THR A 57 -11.04 9.48 7.02
CA THR A 57 -12.06 9.20 6.02
C THR A 57 -13.15 8.30 6.60
N ASN A 58 -14.38 8.55 6.21
CA ASN A 58 -15.52 7.72 6.59
C ASN A 58 -15.97 6.80 5.46
N GLU A 59 -15.22 6.76 4.37
CA GLU A 59 -15.55 5.94 3.23
C GLU A 59 -15.38 4.45 3.56
N LYS A 60 -16.34 3.66 3.12
CA LYS A 60 -16.28 2.22 3.25
C LYS A 60 -15.64 1.66 2.00
N VAL A 61 -14.40 1.22 2.11
CA VAL A 61 -13.61 0.76 0.97
C VAL A 61 -13.36 -0.73 1.08
N GLU A 62 -13.61 -1.45 -0.02
CA GLU A 62 -13.33 -2.87 -0.11
C GLU A 62 -12.34 -3.10 -1.26
N TYR A 63 -11.38 -3.98 -1.01
CA TYR A 63 -10.37 -4.33 -2.02
C TYR A 63 -10.39 -5.82 -2.30
N VAL A 64 -10.26 -6.17 -3.58
CA VAL A 64 -9.95 -7.53 -3.99
C VAL A 64 -8.58 -7.48 -4.66
N VAL A 65 -7.65 -8.30 -4.16
CA VAL A 65 -6.26 -8.32 -4.64
C VAL A 65 -6.05 -9.57 -5.49
N SER A 66 -5.39 -9.39 -6.63
CA SER A 66 -5.03 -10.51 -7.51
C SER A 66 -3.64 -10.29 -8.09
N ASP A 67 -3.07 -11.36 -8.65
CA ASP A 67 -1.77 -11.32 -9.34
C ASP A 67 -0.66 -10.76 -8.46
N PHE A 68 -0.63 -11.15 -7.18
CA PHE A 68 0.37 -10.66 -6.23
C PHE A 68 1.72 -11.32 -6.48
N SER A 69 2.77 -10.50 -6.58
CA SER A 69 4.13 -10.96 -6.83
C SER A 69 5.12 -10.06 -6.09
N VAL A 70 6.20 -10.66 -5.59
CA VAL A 70 7.28 -9.91 -4.92
C VAL A 70 8.58 -10.18 -5.65
N GLU A 71 9.29 -9.11 -5.98
CA GLU A 71 10.62 -9.21 -6.58
C GLU A 71 11.64 -8.65 -5.59
N ILE A 72 12.68 -9.41 -5.29
CA ILE A 72 13.74 -8.99 -4.37
C ILE A 72 14.81 -8.26 -5.19
N LEU A 73 14.98 -6.95 -4.93
CA LEU A 73 15.94 -6.14 -5.64
C LEU A 73 17.30 -6.15 -4.96
N SER A 74 17.31 -6.25 -3.64
CA SER A 74 18.52 -6.36 -2.84
C SER A 74 18.14 -6.94 -1.48
N ASP A 75 19.10 -7.13 -0.58
CA ASP A 75 18.84 -7.65 0.75
C ASP A 75 17.86 -6.78 1.54
N ASN A 76 17.81 -5.48 1.22
CA ASN A 76 17.04 -4.52 1.99
C ASN A 76 15.94 -3.82 1.19
N VAL A 77 15.75 -4.19 -0.08
CA VAL A 77 14.73 -3.54 -0.93
C VAL A 77 13.99 -4.58 -1.75
N VAL A 78 12.67 -4.51 -1.71
CA VAL A 78 11.81 -5.38 -2.52
C VAL A 78 10.71 -4.55 -3.16
N VAL A 79 10.16 -5.06 -4.26
CA VAL A 79 8.99 -4.46 -4.89
C VAL A 79 7.88 -5.49 -4.97
N ALA A 80 6.68 -5.09 -4.56
CA ALA A 80 5.48 -5.91 -4.69
C ALA A 80 4.61 -5.33 -5.79
N THR A 81 4.11 -6.19 -6.69
CA THR A 81 3.20 -5.78 -7.75
C THR A 81 1.93 -6.61 -7.64
N PHE A 82 0.80 -5.99 -7.90
CA PHE A 82 -0.49 -6.65 -7.79
C PHE A 82 -1.58 -5.81 -8.43
N LYS A 83 -2.74 -6.42 -8.62
CA LYS A 83 -3.93 -5.72 -9.09
C LYS A 83 -4.91 -5.58 -7.95
N THR A 84 -5.64 -4.47 -7.92
CA THR A 84 -6.73 -4.30 -6.97
C THR A 84 -8.01 -3.95 -7.70
N GLU A 85 -9.13 -4.47 -7.17
CA GLU A 85 -10.46 -4.00 -7.52
C GLU A 85 -10.96 -3.28 -6.27
N LYS A 86 -11.11 -1.98 -6.37
CA LYS A 86 -11.50 -1.15 -5.25
C LYS A 86 -12.96 -0.72 -5.41
N THR A 87 -13.77 -1.00 -4.40
CA THR A 87 -15.17 -0.55 -4.35
C THR A 87 -15.32 0.38 -3.17
N THR A 88 -15.84 1.59 -3.41
CA THR A 88 -16.03 2.58 -2.36
C THR A 88 -17.52 2.79 -2.14
N ASP A 89 -17.99 2.52 -0.92
CA ASP A 89 -19.40 2.70 -0.52
C ASP A 89 -20.39 2.01 -1.48
N GLY A 90 -19.98 0.82 -1.99
CA GLY A 90 -20.81 0.05 -2.90
C GLY A 90 -20.94 0.63 -4.30
N LYS A 91 -20.13 1.63 -4.62
CA LYS A 91 -20.16 2.28 -5.94
C LYS A 91 -19.37 1.49 -6.97
N GLN A 92 -19.20 2.07 -8.15
CA GLN A 92 -18.51 1.43 -9.24
C GLN A 92 -17.09 1.01 -8.86
N LYS A 93 -16.72 -0.18 -9.32
CA LYS A 93 -15.41 -0.77 -9.09
C LYS A 93 -14.34 -0.05 -9.92
N VAL A 94 -13.20 0.20 -9.30
CA VAL A 94 -12.02 0.73 -9.99
C VAL A 94 -10.92 -0.32 -9.96
N VAL A 95 -10.41 -0.72 -11.12
CA VAL A 95 -9.34 -1.69 -11.24
C VAL A 95 -8.04 -0.95 -11.47
N SER A 96 -7.01 -1.28 -10.69
CA SER A 96 -5.71 -0.62 -10.80
C SER A 96 -4.58 -1.65 -10.74
N GLN A 97 -3.52 -1.35 -11.48
CA GLN A 97 -2.25 -2.05 -11.33
C GLN A 97 -1.45 -1.26 -10.31
N ARG A 98 -0.91 -1.96 -9.30
CA ARG A 98 -0.19 -1.31 -8.20
C ARG A 98 1.20 -1.87 -8.04
N SER A 99 2.12 -1.01 -7.59
CA SER A 99 3.45 -1.42 -7.19
C SER A 99 3.83 -0.70 -5.92
N SER A 100 4.45 -1.43 -4.99
CA SER A 100 4.92 -0.88 -3.72
C SER A 100 6.38 -1.25 -3.54
N HIS A 101 7.19 -0.28 -3.16
CA HIS A 101 8.59 -0.51 -2.84
C HIS A 101 8.77 -0.47 -1.33
N TRP A 102 9.37 -1.52 -0.79
CA TRP A 102 9.58 -1.70 0.64
C TRP A 102 11.08 -1.72 0.94
N ARG A 103 11.45 -1.10 2.05
CA ARG A 103 12.83 -1.02 2.51
C ARG A 103 12.92 -1.61 3.90
N LYS A 104 13.91 -2.48 4.12
CA LYS A 104 14.14 -3.04 5.45
C LYS A 104 14.99 -2.08 6.26
N THR A 105 14.50 -1.70 7.45
CA THR A 105 15.20 -0.81 8.37
C THR A 105 15.37 -1.53 9.71
N ASP A 106 16.06 -0.88 10.65
CA ASP A 106 16.21 -1.43 12.00
C ASP A 106 14.86 -1.63 12.68
N SER A 107 13.84 -0.87 12.26
CA SER A 107 12.48 -0.95 12.81
C SER A 107 11.59 -1.92 12.03
N GLY A 108 12.12 -2.60 11.01
CA GLY A 108 11.37 -3.52 10.17
C GLY A 108 11.19 -2.98 8.76
N TRP A 109 10.30 -3.62 8.00
CA TRP A 109 10.03 -3.21 6.63
C TRP A 109 9.14 -1.98 6.62
N GLN A 110 9.50 -0.98 5.80
CA GLN A 110 8.70 0.22 5.59
C GLN A 110 8.54 0.49 4.11
N MET A 111 7.33 0.89 3.73
CA MET A 111 7.03 1.26 2.35
C MET A 111 7.56 2.66 2.07
N PHE A 112 8.31 2.85 0.97
CA PHE A 112 8.82 4.18 0.64
C PHE A 112 8.30 4.70 -0.69
N LEU A 113 7.66 3.86 -1.49
CA LEU A 113 7.06 4.30 -2.75
C LEU A 113 5.87 3.41 -3.08
N HIS A 114 4.78 4.02 -3.49
CA HIS A 114 3.59 3.30 -3.95
C HIS A 114 3.05 3.99 -5.19
N GLU A 115 2.71 3.19 -6.21
CA GLU A 115 2.12 3.69 -7.43
C GLU A 115 0.88 2.90 -7.78
N ALA A 116 -0.15 3.59 -8.25
CA ALA A 116 -1.37 2.96 -8.73
C ALA A 116 -1.73 3.54 -10.08
N THR A 117 -1.99 2.66 -11.06
CA THR A 117 -2.36 3.04 -12.40
C THR A 117 -3.70 2.39 -12.76
N PRO A 118 -4.73 3.16 -13.09
CA PRO A 118 -6.01 2.57 -13.48
C PRO A 118 -5.86 1.74 -14.74
N ILE A 119 -6.54 0.60 -14.80
CA ILE A 119 -6.55 -0.27 -15.97
C ILE A 119 -7.98 -0.71 -16.27
N GLY A 120 -8.29 -0.76 -17.53
CA GLY A 120 -9.58 -1.19 -18.01
C GLY A 120 -10.62 -0.14 -17.96
#